data_e43cdc87487ea82d2496a9a821bcc28f
#
_entry.id   e43cdc87487ea82d2496a9a821bcc28f
#
_cell.length_a   1.000
_cell.length_b   1.000
_cell.length_c   1.000
_cell.angle_alpha   90.00
_cell.angle_beta   90.00
_cell.angle_gamma   90.00
#
_symmetry.space_group_name_H-M   'P 1'
#
loop_
_entity.id
_entity.type
_entity.pdbx_description
1 polymer ?
#
loop_
_entity_poly.entity_id
_entity_poly.type
_entity_poly.pdbx_seq_one_letter_code
_entity_poly.pdbx_strand_id
1 'polypeptide(L)'
;PVDYSHLNIQGYALVAKGLPKGVEGNPDTTKFPDVNTETEYGWDKKVKLRVPIFTGALGSTEIARKNWEHLAVGAAISGITIVCGENVCGIDPKLELDQNNKIVSAPDMDRRIETYKRFYEGYGEILVQMNVEDTRLGVAEYVHKKHKLDTIELKWGQGAKCIGGEIKVKTLERAGELKKRGYIVTPDPSEHAVQEAFKAGAIKEFERHSRLGFVSEDGFMKEIKRLRDLGFKRITLKTGAYSMRELAMAIKYSSMAKID
;
A
#
# COMPACT_ATOMS: atom_id res chain seq x y z
N PRO A 1 -13.45 2.77 -20.82
CA PRO A 1 -13.13 3.35 -19.52
C PRO A 1 -14.33 4.15 -19.04
N VAL A 2 -14.68 3.98 -17.77
CA VAL A 2 -15.72 4.78 -17.11
C VAL A 2 -15.05 6.04 -16.60
N ASP A 3 -15.52 7.20 -16.99
CA ASP A 3 -15.05 8.47 -16.47
C ASP A 3 -15.88 8.96 -15.28
N TYR A 4 -15.45 10.04 -14.65
CA TYR A 4 -16.13 10.58 -13.48
C TYR A 4 -17.54 11.11 -13.76
N SER A 5 -17.93 11.33 -15.02
CA SER A 5 -19.27 11.79 -15.37
C SER A 5 -20.36 10.74 -15.07
N HIS A 6 -19.96 9.49 -14.94
CA HIS A 6 -20.84 8.37 -14.55
C HIS A 6 -20.92 8.13 -13.05
N LEU A 7 -20.17 8.89 -12.24
CA LEU A 7 -20.24 8.83 -10.79
C LEU A 7 -21.30 9.78 -10.27
N ASN A 8 -22.14 9.28 -9.40
CA ASN A 8 -23.19 10.06 -8.76
C ASN A 8 -23.11 9.86 -7.24
N ILE A 9 -23.09 10.97 -6.51
CA ILE A 9 -23.18 10.97 -5.06
C ILE A 9 -24.64 11.24 -4.69
N GLN A 10 -25.31 10.21 -4.14
CA GLN A 10 -26.66 10.34 -3.65
C GLN A 10 -26.67 10.47 -2.13
N GLY A 11 -27.45 11.40 -1.62
CA GLY A 11 -27.55 11.63 -0.20
C GLY A 11 -28.55 12.75 0.10
N TYR A 12 -28.68 13.02 1.38
CA TYR A 12 -29.52 14.13 1.87
C TYR A 12 -28.61 15.21 2.46
N ALA A 13 -28.77 16.43 1.99
CA ALA A 13 -28.18 17.59 2.67
C ALA A 13 -29.09 17.95 3.85
N LEU A 14 -28.58 17.79 5.06
CA LEU A 14 -29.27 18.33 6.23
C LEU A 14 -28.88 19.81 6.34
N VAL A 15 -29.86 20.68 6.23
CA VAL A 15 -29.65 22.10 6.45
C VAL A 15 -29.18 22.31 7.89
N ALA A 16 -28.11 23.09 8.07
CA ALA A 16 -27.43 23.27 9.33
C ALA A 16 -28.39 23.58 10.49
N LYS A 17 -28.32 22.79 11.55
CA LYS A 17 -28.88 23.18 12.86
C LYS A 17 -28.11 24.38 13.33
N GLY A 18 -28.77 25.52 13.41
CA GLY A 18 -28.12 26.68 14.01
C GLY A 18 -28.56 28.06 13.54
N LEU A 19 -29.44 28.14 12.57
CA LEU A 19 -30.13 29.40 12.31
C LEU A 19 -31.12 29.64 13.46
N PRO A 20 -31.11 30.82 14.12
CA PRO A 20 -32.13 31.18 15.10
C PRO A 20 -33.51 31.03 14.48
N LYS A 21 -34.52 30.59 15.27
CA LYS A 21 -35.91 30.52 14.82
C LYS A 21 -36.31 31.86 14.23
N GLY A 22 -36.79 31.89 13.00
CA GLY A 22 -37.25 33.08 12.29
C GLY A 22 -36.19 33.80 11.45
N VAL A 23 -35.00 33.29 11.34
CA VAL A 23 -33.98 33.78 10.36
C VAL A 23 -34.09 32.97 9.10
N GLU A 24 -34.63 33.57 8.05
CA GLU A 24 -34.55 32.99 6.72
C GLU A 24 -33.11 33.04 6.23
N GLY A 25 -32.58 31.88 5.80
CA GLY A 25 -31.24 31.82 5.22
C GLY A 25 -31.19 32.59 3.90
N ASN A 26 -30.39 33.65 3.84
CA ASN A 26 -30.09 34.31 2.58
C ASN A 26 -28.84 33.64 2.00
N PRO A 27 -28.91 32.99 0.80
CA PRO A 27 -27.77 32.37 0.17
C PRO A 27 -26.55 33.25 0.00
N ASP A 28 -26.78 34.58 -0.23
CA ASP A 28 -25.72 35.56 -0.46
C ASP A 28 -24.97 35.97 0.82
N THR A 29 -25.57 35.77 1.97
CA THR A 29 -25.00 36.16 3.28
C THR A 29 -24.75 34.98 4.21
N THR A 30 -25.19 33.78 3.83
CA THR A 30 -24.99 32.57 4.63
C THR A 30 -23.51 32.17 4.56
N LYS A 31 -22.83 32.28 5.70
CA LYS A 31 -21.46 31.71 5.83
C LYS A 31 -21.53 30.20 5.79
N PHE A 32 -20.54 29.58 5.15
CA PHE A 32 -20.36 28.15 5.28
C PHE A 32 -20.20 27.80 6.77
N PRO A 33 -20.93 26.81 7.27
CA PRO A 33 -20.74 26.37 8.64
C PRO A 33 -19.29 25.89 8.81
N ASP A 34 -18.72 26.19 9.97
CA ASP A 34 -17.44 25.60 10.38
C ASP A 34 -17.69 24.12 10.62
N VAL A 35 -17.28 23.30 9.66
CA VAL A 35 -17.48 21.84 9.70
C VAL A 35 -16.20 21.20 10.19
N ASN A 36 -16.27 20.58 11.36
CA ASN A 36 -15.20 19.73 11.82
C ASN A 36 -15.16 18.45 10.97
N THR A 37 -14.09 18.26 10.21
CA THR A 37 -13.84 17.08 9.36
C THR A 37 -12.94 16.07 10.04
N GLU A 38 -12.47 16.32 11.26
CA GLU A 38 -11.63 15.39 12.00
C GLU A 38 -12.38 14.08 12.27
N THR A 39 -11.68 12.99 12.10
CA THR A 39 -12.20 11.64 12.37
C THR A 39 -11.10 10.73 12.89
N GLU A 40 -11.50 9.59 13.38
CA GLU A 40 -10.59 8.53 13.82
C GLU A 40 -10.97 7.20 13.18
N TYR A 41 -9.98 6.39 12.87
CA TYR A 41 -10.19 5.02 12.44
C TYR A 41 -9.16 4.07 13.07
N GLY A 42 -9.40 2.76 12.95
CA GLY A 42 -8.58 1.71 13.53
C GLY A 42 -9.29 0.99 14.66
N TRP A 43 -9.04 -0.32 14.79
CA TRP A 43 -9.64 -1.16 15.83
C TRP A 43 -8.99 -0.91 17.20
N ASP A 44 -7.76 -1.38 17.38
CA ASP A 44 -7.04 -1.24 18.64
C ASP A 44 -6.29 0.09 18.76
N LYS A 45 -5.52 0.44 17.73
CA LYS A 45 -4.79 1.69 17.67
C LYS A 45 -5.52 2.67 16.76
N LYS A 46 -5.99 3.75 17.34
CA LYS A 46 -6.67 4.82 16.61
C LYS A 46 -5.67 5.71 15.88
N VAL A 47 -6.03 6.08 14.65
CA VAL A 47 -5.33 7.08 13.85
C VAL A 47 -6.28 8.25 13.65
N LYS A 48 -5.84 9.44 14.04
CA LYS A 48 -6.59 10.68 13.85
C LYS A 48 -6.33 11.23 12.46
N LEU A 49 -7.36 11.64 11.78
CA LEU A 49 -7.29 12.30 10.48
C LEU A 49 -7.88 13.72 10.60
N ARG A 50 -7.22 14.71 10.00
CA ARG A 50 -7.83 16.04 9.81
C ARG A 50 -8.94 16.02 8.78
N VAL A 51 -8.78 15.16 7.77
CA VAL A 51 -9.77 14.95 6.70
C VAL A 51 -9.87 13.43 6.46
N PRO A 52 -11.08 12.87 6.30
CA PRO A 52 -11.28 11.42 6.15
C PRO A 52 -10.84 10.93 4.77
N ILE A 53 -9.56 11.05 4.47
CA ILE A 53 -8.97 10.68 3.18
C ILE A 53 -7.81 9.69 3.39
N PHE A 54 -7.78 8.68 2.53
CA PHE A 54 -6.66 7.78 2.33
C PHE A 54 -6.18 7.88 0.89
N THR A 55 -4.87 7.76 0.69
CA THR A 55 -4.38 7.55 -0.67
C THR A 55 -4.55 6.10 -1.10
N GLY A 56 -4.64 5.86 -2.40
CA GLY A 56 -4.34 4.54 -2.94
C GLY A 56 -2.88 4.15 -2.65
N ALA A 57 -2.58 2.85 -2.68
CA ALA A 57 -1.22 2.37 -2.46
C ALA A 57 -0.29 2.78 -3.61
N LEU A 58 0.76 3.51 -3.29
CA LEU A 58 1.78 4.00 -4.21
C LEU A 58 3.04 3.14 -4.08
N GLY A 59 3.14 2.11 -4.91
CA GLY A 59 4.20 1.09 -4.82
C GLY A 59 5.45 1.42 -5.62
N SER A 60 5.97 0.41 -6.31
CA SER A 60 7.26 0.42 -6.99
C SER A 60 7.28 1.03 -8.38
N THR A 61 6.19 1.67 -8.84
CA THR A 61 6.17 2.32 -10.15
C THR A 61 7.08 3.54 -10.18
N GLU A 62 7.65 3.84 -11.34
CA GLU A 62 8.53 4.99 -11.53
C GLU A 62 7.81 6.31 -11.24
N ILE A 63 6.53 6.42 -11.59
CA ILE A 63 5.71 7.59 -11.29
C ILE A 63 5.56 7.78 -9.79
N ALA A 64 5.25 6.71 -9.05
CA ALA A 64 5.14 6.77 -7.59
C ALA A 64 6.50 7.15 -6.95
N ARG A 65 7.61 6.59 -7.44
CA ARG A 65 8.95 6.89 -6.94
C ARG A 65 9.34 8.35 -7.13
N LYS A 66 9.09 8.91 -8.32
CA LYS A 66 9.43 10.31 -8.66
C LYS A 66 8.60 11.34 -7.90
N ASN A 67 7.32 11.05 -7.68
CA ASN A 67 6.39 11.99 -7.06
C ASN A 67 6.24 11.78 -5.55
N TRP A 68 6.94 10.80 -4.97
CA TRP A 68 6.71 10.39 -3.60
C TRP A 68 6.88 11.53 -2.58
N GLU A 69 7.91 12.33 -2.71
CA GLU A 69 8.19 13.40 -1.76
C GLU A 69 7.05 14.42 -1.68
N HIS A 70 6.56 14.86 -2.84
CA HIS A 70 5.44 15.80 -2.90
C HIS A 70 4.17 15.21 -2.27
N LEU A 71 3.88 13.95 -2.57
CA LEU A 71 2.70 13.26 -2.05
C LEU A 71 2.81 12.99 -0.54
N ALA A 72 3.99 12.57 -0.07
CA ALA A 72 4.22 12.28 1.33
C ALA A 72 4.19 13.54 2.20
N VAL A 73 4.81 14.63 1.74
CA VAL A 73 4.76 15.93 2.44
C VAL A 73 3.33 16.46 2.44
N GLY A 74 2.65 16.44 1.28
CA GLY A 74 1.24 16.86 1.19
C GLY A 74 0.33 16.07 2.13
N ALA A 75 0.48 14.75 2.17
CA ALA A 75 -0.29 13.89 3.07
C ALA A 75 -0.02 14.17 4.55
N ALA A 76 1.25 14.36 4.93
CA ALA A 76 1.63 14.64 6.31
C ALA A 76 1.05 15.98 6.79
N ILE A 77 1.19 17.06 6.00
CA ILE A 77 0.66 18.39 6.34
C ILE A 77 -0.87 18.40 6.37
N SER A 78 -1.51 17.70 5.41
CA SER A 78 -2.97 17.59 5.37
C SER A 78 -3.54 16.68 6.45
N GLY A 79 -2.71 15.96 7.18
CA GLY A 79 -3.15 15.05 8.24
C GLY A 79 -3.98 13.86 7.72
N ILE A 80 -3.61 13.31 6.57
CA ILE A 80 -4.26 12.16 5.94
C ILE A 80 -3.33 10.93 5.95
N THR A 81 -3.88 9.75 5.69
CA THR A 81 -3.08 8.54 5.54
C THR A 81 -2.52 8.42 4.13
N ILE A 82 -1.20 8.20 4.02
CA ILE A 82 -0.55 7.80 2.78
C ILE A 82 -0.12 6.34 2.82
N VAL A 83 -0.40 5.59 1.75
CA VAL A 83 -0.04 4.18 1.66
C VAL A 83 1.17 3.98 0.76
N CYS A 84 2.29 3.57 1.35
CA CYS A 84 3.46 3.10 0.63
C CYS A 84 3.19 1.67 0.16
N GLY A 85 2.95 1.50 -1.13
CA GLY A 85 2.56 0.24 -1.72
C GLY A 85 3.66 -0.82 -1.76
N GLU A 86 3.33 -1.94 -2.32
CA GLU A 86 4.16 -3.14 -2.39
C GLU A 86 5.39 -3.04 -3.30
N ASN A 87 6.31 -3.97 -3.12
CA ASN A 87 7.52 -4.17 -3.95
C ASN A 87 8.51 -3.01 -3.96
N VAL A 88 8.38 -2.03 -3.09
CA VAL A 88 9.29 -0.88 -3.05
C VAL A 88 10.72 -1.34 -2.76
N CYS A 89 10.90 -2.16 -1.72
CA CYS A 89 12.23 -2.71 -1.39
C CYS A 89 12.75 -3.62 -2.50
N GLY A 90 11.93 -4.58 -2.95
CA GLY A 90 12.36 -5.60 -3.93
C GLY A 90 12.79 -5.02 -5.28
N ILE A 91 12.27 -3.86 -5.66
CA ILE A 91 12.61 -3.19 -6.92
C ILE A 91 13.72 -2.14 -6.73
N ASP A 92 14.04 -1.73 -5.52
CA ASP A 92 15.11 -0.77 -5.29
C ASP A 92 16.45 -1.28 -5.85
N PRO A 93 17.09 -0.57 -6.81
CA PRO A 93 18.40 -0.97 -7.31
C PRO A 93 19.49 -1.03 -6.23
N LYS A 94 19.31 -0.25 -5.16
CA LYS A 94 20.26 -0.16 -4.05
C LYS A 94 19.88 -1.07 -2.87
N LEU A 95 18.94 -2.01 -3.07
CA LEU A 95 18.60 -2.99 -2.06
C LEU A 95 19.80 -3.87 -1.71
N GLU A 96 20.10 -3.96 -0.43
CA GLU A 96 21.08 -4.91 0.11
C GLU A 96 20.38 -6.00 0.92
N LEU A 97 20.76 -7.24 0.67
CA LEU A 97 20.22 -8.42 1.33
C LEU A 97 21.34 -9.18 2.04
N ASP A 98 21.00 -9.82 3.15
CA ASP A 98 21.87 -10.78 3.81
C ASP A 98 21.90 -12.14 3.10
N GLN A 99 22.68 -13.07 3.64
CA GLN A 99 22.81 -14.44 3.12
C GLN A 99 21.51 -15.25 3.15
N ASN A 100 20.51 -14.81 3.92
CA ASN A 100 19.18 -15.43 4.03
C ASN A 100 18.13 -14.70 3.17
N ASN A 101 18.56 -13.82 2.25
CA ASN A 101 17.71 -12.96 1.45
C ASN A 101 16.77 -12.06 2.27
N LYS A 102 17.23 -11.57 3.43
CA LYS A 102 16.52 -10.57 4.23
C LYS A 102 17.14 -9.19 4.04
N ILE A 103 16.31 -8.17 4.16
CA ILE A 103 16.70 -6.78 3.93
C ILE A 103 17.69 -6.32 5.00
N VAL A 104 18.86 -5.84 4.55
CA VAL A 104 19.86 -5.12 5.35
C VAL A 104 19.72 -3.62 5.14
N SER A 105 19.51 -3.20 3.88
CA SER A 105 19.39 -1.80 3.50
C SER A 105 18.39 -1.66 2.33
N ALA A 106 17.44 -0.72 2.45
CA ALA A 106 16.45 -0.41 1.41
C ALA A 106 16.27 1.12 1.30
N PRO A 107 17.18 1.83 0.63
CA PRO A 107 17.23 3.30 0.62
C PRO A 107 15.98 3.99 0.10
N ASP A 108 15.26 3.42 -0.88
CA ASP A 108 14.00 4.02 -1.35
C ASP A 108 12.88 3.91 -0.30
N MET A 109 12.80 2.80 0.43
CA MET A 109 11.86 2.65 1.55
C MET A 109 12.19 3.63 2.67
N ASP A 110 13.47 3.76 3.02
CA ASP A 110 13.92 4.68 4.06
C ASP A 110 13.54 6.12 3.71
N ARG A 111 13.89 6.57 2.51
CA ARG A 111 13.55 7.89 2.00
C ARG A 111 12.04 8.15 2.08
N ARG A 112 11.23 7.16 1.70
CA ARG A 112 9.76 7.29 1.72
C ARG A 112 9.21 7.51 3.12
N ILE A 113 9.68 6.72 4.08
CA ILE A 113 9.21 6.81 5.47
C ILE A 113 9.70 8.11 6.12
N GLU A 114 10.98 8.43 5.94
CA GLU A 114 11.60 9.62 6.53
C GLU A 114 11.00 10.92 6.00
N THR A 115 10.69 10.98 4.70
CA THR A 115 10.02 12.14 4.11
C THR A 115 8.69 12.42 4.79
N TYR A 116 7.84 11.40 4.97
CA TYR A 116 6.56 11.59 5.66
C TYR A 116 6.77 12.00 7.12
N LYS A 117 7.64 11.29 7.85
CA LYS A 117 7.87 11.53 9.28
C LYS A 117 8.39 12.91 9.59
N ARG A 118 9.17 13.51 8.69
CA ARG A 118 9.71 14.86 8.86
C ARG A 118 8.62 15.93 9.00
N PHE A 119 7.48 15.74 8.37
CA PHE A 119 6.36 16.69 8.35
C PHE A 119 5.13 16.19 9.11
N TYR A 120 5.26 15.09 9.84
CA TYR A 120 4.16 14.51 10.62
C TYR A 120 3.84 15.37 11.87
N GLU A 121 2.58 15.77 12.01
CA GLU A 121 2.08 16.64 13.07
C GLU A 121 1.01 15.98 13.97
N GLY A 122 1.03 14.66 14.09
CA GLY A 122 0.11 13.92 14.94
C GLY A 122 -1.19 13.47 14.28
N TYR A 123 -1.39 13.80 13.01
CA TYR A 123 -2.54 13.38 12.21
C TYR A 123 -2.10 12.55 11.00
N GLY A 124 -2.94 11.59 10.62
CA GLY A 124 -2.60 10.67 9.54
C GLY A 124 -1.56 9.64 9.94
N GLU A 125 -1.13 8.87 8.98
CA GLU A 125 -0.01 7.94 9.11
C GLU A 125 0.61 7.62 7.76
N ILE A 126 1.84 7.10 7.78
CA ILE A 126 2.37 6.34 6.66
C ILE A 126 2.13 4.86 6.91
N LEU A 127 1.39 4.23 6.02
CA LEU A 127 1.07 2.81 6.07
C LEU A 127 1.89 2.06 5.02
N VAL A 128 2.76 1.14 5.45
CA VAL A 128 3.53 0.29 4.54
C VAL A 128 2.74 -0.96 4.20
N GLN A 129 2.52 -1.18 2.91
CA GLN A 129 1.80 -2.33 2.39
C GLN A 129 2.77 -3.42 1.94
N MET A 130 2.46 -4.66 2.25
CA MET A 130 3.25 -5.83 1.87
C MET A 130 2.44 -6.81 1.05
N ASN A 131 3.07 -7.36 0.01
CA ASN A 131 2.62 -8.58 -0.65
C ASN A 131 3.47 -9.79 -0.20
N VAL A 132 3.31 -10.92 -0.88
CA VAL A 132 4.05 -12.17 -0.58
C VAL A 132 5.57 -11.98 -0.74
N GLU A 133 6.02 -11.23 -1.74
CA GLU A 133 7.46 -11.01 -1.96
C GLU A 133 8.05 -10.11 -0.87
N ASP A 134 7.32 -9.09 -0.45
CA ASP A 134 7.74 -8.21 0.64
C ASP A 134 7.83 -8.97 1.97
N THR A 135 6.88 -9.88 2.24
CA THR A 135 6.93 -10.77 3.41
C THR A 135 8.16 -11.68 3.37
N ARG A 136 8.51 -12.23 2.20
CA ARG A 136 9.69 -13.06 2.03
C ARG A 136 10.99 -12.30 2.26
N LEU A 137 11.07 -11.05 1.81
CA LEU A 137 12.22 -10.18 2.01
C LEU A 137 12.36 -9.67 3.44
N GLY A 138 11.31 -9.76 4.27
CA GLY A 138 11.32 -9.26 5.64
C GLY A 138 11.09 -7.76 5.75
N VAL A 139 10.20 -7.20 4.91
CA VAL A 139 9.87 -5.77 4.94
C VAL A 139 9.31 -5.37 6.31
N ALA A 140 8.43 -6.18 6.91
CA ALA A 140 7.88 -5.88 8.23
C ALA A 140 8.98 -5.73 9.28
N GLU A 141 9.88 -6.70 9.36
CA GLU A 141 11.01 -6.70 10.29
C GLU A 141 11.89 -5.46 10.08
N TYR A 142 12.17 -5.13 8.83
CA TYR A 142 13.00 -3.99 8.48
C TYR A 142 12.39 -2.66 8.91
N VAL A 143 11.15 -2.38 8.52
CA VAL A 143 10.50 -1.10 8.82
C VAL A 143 10.19 -0.94 10.30
N HIS A 144 9.86 -2.03 11.00
CA HIS A 144 9.68 -2.01 12.44
C HIS A 144 11.00 -1.73 13.17
N LYS A 145 12.06 -2.49 12.85
CA LYS A 145 13.37 -2.34 13.50
C LYS A 145 13.99 -0.96 13.27
N LYS A 146 14.03 -0.50 12.03
CA LYS A 146 14.72 0.73 11.63
C LYS A 146 13.88 1.98 11.88
N HIS A 147 12.64 1.96 11.46
CA HIS A 147 11.77 3.14 11.49
C HIS A 147 10.75 3.15 12.62
N LYS A 148 10.72 2.11 13.47
CA LYS A 148 9.77 1.99 14.59
C LYS A 148 8.32 2.14 14.14
N LEU A 149 8.00 1.67 12.93
CA LEU A 149 6.61 1.59 12.52
C LEU A 149 5.92 0.48 13.30
N ASP A 150 4.74 0.79 13.83
CA ASP A 150 3.89 -0.13 14.57
C ASP A 150 2.56 -0.41 13.87
N THR A 151 2.46 0.02 12.61
CA THR A 151 1.35 -0.26 11.70
C THR A 151 1.88 -0.86 10.41
N ILE A 152 1.13 -1.82 9.84
CA ILE A 152 1.46 -2.52 8.60
C ILE A 152 0.20 -2.95 7.86
N GLU A 153 0.24 -2.99 6.53
CA GLU A 153 -0.86 -3.48 5.70
C GLU A 153 -0.49 -4.77 4.97
N LEU A 154 -1.33 -5.78 5.10
CA LEU A 154 -1.26 -6.99 4.29
C LEU A 154 -2.11 -6.82 3.03
N LYS A 155 -1.54 -7.08 1.87
CA LYS A 155 -2.26 -7.08 0.60
C LYS A 155 -2.56 -8.49 0.13
N TRP A 156 -3.84 -8.79 -0.01
CA TRP A 156 -4.33 -10.01 -0.59
C TRP A 156 -4.76 -9.80 -2.04
N GLY A 157 -4.07 -10.46 -2.96
CA GLY A 157 -4.32 -10.34 -4.39
C GLY A 157 -3.94 -8.98 -4.97
N GLN A 158 -4.34 -8.73 -6.19
CA GLN A 158 -3.95 -7.55 -6.98
C GLN A 158 -5.15 -6.70 -7.40
N GLY A 159 -6.06 -6.44 -6.49
CA GLY A 159 -7.20 -5.58 -6.77
C GLY A 159 -7.98 -6.04 -8.02
N ALA A 160 -8.19 -5.14 -8.96
CA ALA A 160 -8.96 -5.41 -10.18
C ALA A 160 -8.38 -6.52 -11.07
N LYS A 161 -7.08 -6.82 -10.97
CA LYS A 161 -6.44 -7.87 -11.79
C LYS A 161 -6.55 -9.26 -11.18
N CYS A 162 -6.73 -9.39 -9.88
CA CYS A 162 -6.72 -10.67 -9.13
C CYS A 162 -5.53 -11.59 -9.44
N ILE A 163 -4.39 -11.04 -9.83
CA ILE A 163 -3.14 -11.73 -10.16
C ILE A 163 -1.98 -11.14 -9.35
N GLY A 164 -0.82 -11.82 -9.36
CA GLY A 164 0.44 -11.25 -8.88
C GLY A 164 0.83 -10.02 -9.69
N GLY A 165 1.55 -9.07 -9.09
CA GLY A 165 1.98 -7.87 -9.78
C GLY A 165 2.89 -8.19 -10.97
N GLU A 166 2.56 -7.66 -12.14
CA GLU A 166 3.35 -7.76 -13.35
C GLU A 166 4.10 -6.45 -13.60
N ILE A 167 5.39 -6.53 -13.88
CA ILE A 167 6.21 -5.37 -14.30
C ILE A 167 7.06 -5.79 -15.50
N LYS A 168 7.07 -4.96 -16.53
CA LYS A 168 7.92 -5.13 -17.69
C LYS A 168 9.35 -4.69 -17.40
N VAL A 169 10.31 -5.52 -17.76
CA VAL A 169 11.74 -5.32 -17.55
C VAL A 169 12.45 -5.32 -18.89
N LYS A 170 13.10 -4.22 -19.25
CA LYS A 170 13.63 -3.99 -20.60
C LYS A 170 15.08 -4.46 -20.79
N THR A 171 15.77 -4.92 -19.75
CA THR A 171 17.17 -5.35 -19.85
C THR A 171 17.37 -6.73 -19.26
N LEU A 172 18.25 -7.52 -19.90
CA LEU A 172 18.62 -8.85 -19.45
C LEU A 172 19.29 -8.82 -18.06
N GLU A 173 20.15 -7.84 -17.81
CA GLU A 173 20.83 -7.67 -16.54
C GLU A 173 19.81 -7.51 -15.40
N ARG A 174 18.86 -6.57 -15.56
CA ARG A 174 17.81 -6.33 -14.55
C ARG A 174 16.89 -7.54 -14.37
N ALA A 175 16.55 -8.23 -15.44
CA ALA A 175 15.78 -9.47 -15.39
C ALA A 175 16.50 -10.54 -14.56
N GLY A 176 17.79 -10.73 -14.81
CA GLY A 176 18.64 -11.66 -14.05
C GLY A 176 18.79 -11.28 -12.58
N GLU A 177 18.95 -10.00 -12.26
CA GLU A 177 18.99 -9.50 -10.89
C GLU A 177 17.69 -9.79 -10.12
N LEU A 178 16.54 -9.49 -10.72
CA LEU A 178 15.24 -9.74 -10.11
C LEU A 178 14.97 -11.22 -9.90
N LYS A 179 15.40 -12.09 -10.86
CA LYS A 179 15.35 -13.53 -10.66
C LYS A 179 16.22 -13.98 -9.48
N LYS A 180 17.43 -13.46 -9.33
CA LYS A 180 18.31 -13.76 -8.18
C LYS A 180 17.68 -13.34 -6.86
N ARG A 181 16.90 -12.26 -6.83
CA ARG A 181 16.11 -11.80 -5.67
C ARG A 181 14.88 -12.69 -5.40
N GLY A 182 14.64 -13.72 -6.24
CA GLY A 182 13.59 -14.70 -6.05
C GLY A 182 12.26 -14.38 -6.72
N TYR A 183 12.17 -13.31 -7.55
CA TYR A 183 10.98 -13.08 -8.38
C TYR A 183 10.83 -14.11 -9.49
N ILE A 184 9.60 -14.30 -9.95
CA ILE A 184 9.32 -15.04 -11.17
C ILE A 184 9.55 -14.11 -12.35
N VAL A 185 10.46 -14.46 -13.25
CA VAL A 185 10.76 -13.66 -14.44
C VAL A 185 10.56 -14.54 -15.69
N THR A 186 9.77 -14.04 -16.63
CA THR A 186 9.40 -14.77 -17.85
C THR A 186 9.70 -13.89 -19.09
N PRO A 187 10.32 -14.45 -20.15
CA PRO A 187 10.99 -15.75 -20.18
C PRO A 187 12.17 -15.81 -19.21
N ASP A 188 12.65 -17.00 -18.91
CA ASP A 188 13.72 -17.17 -17.90
C ASP A 188 15.05 -16.56 -18.35
N PRO A 189 15.54 -15.48 -17.72
CA PRO A 189 16.76 -14.79 -18.14
C PRO A 189 18.05 -15.60 -17.90
N SER A 190 18.01 -16.73 -17.21
CA SER A 190 19.16 -17.59 -17.01
C SER A 190 19.34 -18.64 -18.10
N GLU A 191 18.34 -18.86 -18.94
CA GLU A 191 18.42 -19.81 -20.05
C GLU A 191 19.24 -19.23 -21.20
N HIS A 192 20.22 -19.99 -21.69
CA HIS A 192 21.10 -19.56 -22.78
C HIS A 192 20.32 -19.18 -24.04
N ALA A 193 19.32 -19.98 -24.43
CA ALA A 193 18.47 -19.69 -25.58
C ALA A 193 17.71 -18.34 -25.46
N VAL A 194 17.26 -18.02 -24.26
CA VAL A 194 16.57 -16.73 -23.97
C VAL A 194 17.54 -15.57 -24.07
N GLN A 195 18.78 -15.73 -23.56
CA GLN A 195 19.82 -14.71 -23.66
C GLN A 195 20.20 -14.42 -25.13
N GLU A 196 20.38 -15.46 -25.95
CA GLU A 196 20.69 -15.31 -27.37
C GLU A 196 19.51 -14.66 -28.13
N ALA A 197 18.27 -15.09 -27.85
CA ALA A 197 17.07 -14.49 -28.45
C ALA A 197 16.93 -13.00 -28.06
N PHE A 198 17.29 -12.62 -26.84
CA PHE A 198 17.28 -11.22 -26.40
C PHE A 198 18.38 -10.40 -27.12
N LYS A 199 19.60 -10.92 -27.22
CA LYS A 199 20.69 -10.29 -27.97
C LYS A 199 20.37 -10.11 -29.45
N ALA A 200 19.69 -11.09 -30.04
CA ALA A 200 19.23 -11.04 -31.43
C ALA A 200 18.00 -10.12 -31.64
N GLY A 201 17.42 -9.56 -30.60
CA GLY A 201 16.24 -8.70 -30.67
C GLY A 201 14.91 -9.42 -30.89
N ALA A 202 14.91 -10.76 -30.83
CA ALA A 202 13.68 -11.57 -30.90
C ALA A 202 12.83 -11.48 -29.64
N ILE A 203 13.49 -11.33 -28.48
CA ILE A 203 12.87 -10.97 -27.20
C ILE A 203 13.24 -9.51 -26.91
N LYS A 204 12.24 -8.67 -26.63
CA LYS A 204 12.44 -7.23 -26.39
C LYS A 204 12.32 -6.84 -24.93
N GLU A 205 11.64 -7.64 -24.13
CA GLU A 205 11.39 -7.40 -22.73
C GLU A 205 11.09 -8.70 -21.98
N PHE A 206 11.21 -8.63 -20.68
CA PHE A 206 10.84 -9.68 -19.73
C PHE A 206 9.66 -9.21 -18.89
N GLU A 207 8.93 -10.15 -18.33
CA GLU A 207 7.87 -9.88 -17.36
C GLU A 207 8.27 -10.41 -15.99
N ARG A 208 8.25 -9.51 -14.99
CA ARG A 208 8.45 -9.90 -13.59
C ARG A 208 7.11 -10.04 -12.91
N HIS A 209 6.86 -11.19 -12.32
CA HIS A 209 5.65 -11.51 -11.59
C HIS A 209 5.94 -11.66 -10.10
N SER A 210 5.02 -11.16 -9.26
CA SER A 210 4.97 -11.50 -7.84
C SER A 210 4.12 -12.74 -7.65
N ARG A 211 4.48 -13.56 -6.66
CA ARG A 211 3.68 -14.72 -6.29
C ARG A 211 2.36 -14.31 -5.70
N LEU A 212 1.34 -15.13 -5.90
CA LEU A 212 0.12 -15.08 -5.12
C LEU A 212 0.33 -15.85 -3.82
N GLY A 213 -0.14 -15.28 -2.71
CA GLY A 213 -0.20 -16.00 -1.45
C GLY A 213 -1.38 -16.96 -1.44
N PHE A 214 -1.17 -18.15 -0.88
CA PHE A 214 -2.29 -19.01 -0.50
C PHE A 214 -2.80 -18.58 0.87
N VAL A 215 -4.11 -18.35 0.99
CA VAL A 215 -4.72 -17.90 2.24
C VAL A 215 -5.60 -19.00 2.79
N SER A 216 -5.21 -19.52 3.95
CA SER A 216 -6.06 -20.33 4.81
C SER A 216 -6.28 -19.60 6.13
N GLU A 217 -7.34 -19.97 6.86
CA GLU A 217 -7.62 -19.40 8.19
C GLU A 217 -6.41 -19.53 9.12
N ASP A 218 -5.85 -20.74 9.23
CA ASP A 218 -4.66 -21.00 10.06
C ASP A 218 -3.44 -20.21 9.62
N GLY A 219 -3.19 -20.14 8.31
CA GLY A 219 -2.06 -19.39 7.75
C GLY A 219 -2.19 -17.90 8.04
N PHE A 220 -3.40 -17.37 7.91
CA PHE A 220 -3.70 -15.98 8.21
C PHE A 220 -3.49 -15.66 9.69
N MET A 221 -4.07 -16.46 10.58
CA MET A 221 -3.93 -16.26 12.03
C MET A 221 -2.47 -16.37 12.48
N LYS A 222 -1.70 -17.29 11.92
CA LYS A 222 -0.25 -17.40 12.20
C LYS A 222 0.51 -16.15 11.76
N GLU A 223 0.20 -15.59 10.59
CA GLU A 223 0.85 -14.38 10.10
C GLU A 223 0.49 -13.16 10.97
N ILE A 224 -0.78 -12.99 11.32
CA ILE A 224 -1.18 -11.91 12.24
C ILE A 224 -0.49 -12.04 13.59
N LYS A 225 -0.43 -13.27 14.15
CA LYS A 225 0.30 -13.50 15.40
C LYS A 225 1.78 -13.12 15.25
N ARG A 226 2.44 -13.54 14.17
CA ARG A 226 3.84 -13.21 13.89
C ARG A 226 4.08 -11.69 13.87
N LEU A 227 3.21 -10.94 13.19
CA LEU A 227 3.31 -9.48 13.11
C LEU A 227 3.10 -8.82 14.49
N ARG A 228 2.16 -9.32 15.28
CA ARG A 228 1.95 -8.82 16.64
C ARG A 228 3.14 -9.14 17.55
N ASP A 229 3.71 -10.33 17.44
CA ASP A 229 4.91 -10.74 18.18
C ASP A 229 6.14 -9.88 17.80
N LEU A 230 6.20 -9.37 16.57
CA LEU A 230 7.19 -8.38 16.12
C LEU A 230 6.97 -6.99 16.72
N GLY A 231 5.78 -6.67 17.23
CA GLY A 231 5.46 -5.38 17.84
C GLY A 231 4.49 -4.49 17.06
N PHE A 232 3.89 -5.00 15.99
CA PHE A 232 2.85 -4.24 15.28
C PHE A 232 1.57 -4.17 16.10
N LYS A 233 1.16 -2.94 16.42
CA LYS A 233 -0.05 -2.65 17.18
C LYS A 233 -1.29 -2.59 16.30
N ARG A 234 -1.12 -2.17 15.06
CA ARG A 234 -2.19 -2.09 14.08
C ARG A 234 -1.80 -2.81 12.80
N ILE A 235 -2.69 -3.67 12.35
CA ILE A 235 -2.54 -4.43 11.12
C ILE A 235 -3.80 -4.20 10.30
N THR A 236 -3.64 -3.88 9.02
CA THR A 236 -4.76 -3.72 8.09
C THR A 236 -4.69 -4.79 7.02
N LEU A 237 -5.85 -5.13 6.46
CA LEU A 237 -5.96 -6.04 5.34
C LEU A 237 -6.55 -5.31 4.13
N LYS A 238 -5.79 -5.23 3.05
CA LYS A 238 -6.29 -4.77 1.77
C LYS A 238 -6.70 -5.93 0.89
N THR A 239 -7.96 -5.93 0.50
CA THR A 239 -8.53 -6.93 -0.42
C THR A 239 -8.56 -6.41 -1.85
N GLY A 240 -8.73 -7.33 -2.80
CA GLY A 240 -9.03 -7.03 -4.19
C GLY A 240 -10.54 -6.98 -4.46
N ALA A 241 -10.90 -6.98 -5.74
CA ALA A 241 -12.28 -7.15 -6.19
C ALA A 241 -12.66 -8.64 -6.10
N TYR A 242 -13.01 -9.08 -4.91
CA TYR A 242 -13.35 -10.46 -4.61
C TYR A 242 -14.82 -10.75 -4.90
N SER A 243 -15.15 -12.03 -5.11
CA SER A 243 -16.53 -12.46 -5.04
C SER A 243 -17.08 -12.29 -3.61
N MET A 244 -18.40 -12.31 -3.47
CA MET A 244 -19.03 -12.16 -2.15
C MET A 244 -18.52 -13.18 -1.13
N ARG A 245 -18.23 -14.41 -1.56
CA ARG A 245 -17.73 -15.47 -0.69
C ARG A 245 -16.33 -15.16 -0.13
N GLU A 246 -15.41 -14.78 -1.01
CA GLU A 246 -14.04 -14.44 -0.61
C GLU A 246 -14.00 -13.16 0.22
N LEU A 247 -14.85 -12.19 -0.09
CA LEU A 247 -14.96 -10.96 0.71
C LEU A 247 -15.52 -11.27 2.11
N ALA A 248 -16.57 -12.09 2.22
CA ALA A 248 -17.11 -12.52 3.51
C ALA A 248 -16.07 -13.28 4.34
N MET A 249 -15.25 -14.11 3.70
CA MET A 249 -14.14 -14.82 4.35
C MET A 249 -13.07 -13.85 4.86
N ALA A 250 -12.68 -12.85 4.05
CA ALA A 250 -11.71 -11.83 4.46
C ALA A 250 -12.22 -11.03 5.67
N ILE A 251 -13.48 -10.62 5.66
CA ILE A 251 -14.13 -9.91 6.78
C ILE A 251 -14.16 -10.80 8.03
N LYS A 252 -14.56 -12.05 7.89
CA LYS A 252 -14.58 -13.02 9.01
C LYS A 252 -13.20 -13.13 9.65
N TYR A 253 -12.17 -13.37 8.87
CA TYR A 253 -10.82 -13.57 9.38
C TYR A 253 -10.25 -12.29 10.02
N SER A 254 -10.51 -11.13 9.42
CA SER A 254 -10.10 -9.84 9.97
C SER A 254 -10.78 -9.58 11.31
N SER A 255 -12.08 -9.85 11.41
CA SER A 255 -12.84 -9.72 12.66
C SER A 255 -12.31 -10.66 13.76
N MET A 256 -12.06 -11.94 13.43
CA MET A 256 -11.50 -12.91 14.38
C MET A 256 -10.10 -12.50 14.86
N ALA A 257 -9.30 -11.94 13.95
CA ALA A 257 -7.93 -11.47 14.26
C ALA A 257 -7.90 -10.07 14.89
N LYS A 258 -9.03 -9.38 14.98
CA LYS A 258 -9.17 -7.98 15.46
C LYS A 258 -8.21 -7.05 14.72
N ILE A 259 -8.30 -7.05 13.39
CA ILE A 259 -7.54 -6.15 12.51
C ILE A 259 -8.49 -5.32 11.64
N ASP A 260 -7.97 -4.25 11.07
CA ASP A 260 -8.71 -3.29 10.22
C ASP A 260 -8.80 -3.72 8.75
#